data_bf6d81befb0c2d826ec451c4f243c348
#
_entry.id   bf6d81befb0c2d826ec451c4f243c348
#
_cell.length_a   1.000
_cell.length_b   1.000
_cell.length_c   1.000
_cell.angle_alpha   90.00
_cell.angle_beta   90.00
_cell.angle_gamma   90.00
#
_symmetry.space_group_name_H-M   'P 1'
#
loop_
_entity.id
_entity.type
_entity.pdbx_description
1 polymer ?
#
loop_
_entity_poly.entity_id
_entity_poly.type
_entity_poly.pdbx_seq_one_letter_code
_entity_poly.pdbx_strand_id
1 'polypeptide(L)'
;MKLAAYSLSLLVLTTSAFAQSQAEMNREAAADFAKADAALNKMYTKVLAALDDEGKKKLKVAQRAWVVFRDAEADLQADSEARGGSMAPLIYDGTRTTLTNERIKAFKEMLKNSER
;
A
#
# COMPACT_ATOMS: atom_id res chain seq x y z
N MET A 1 5.54 9.93 48.96
CA MET A 1 4.64 10.69 48.09
C MET A 1 5.30 11.25 46.81
N LYS A 2 6.54 11.73 46.88
CA LYS A 2 7.25 12.26 45.69
C LYS A 2 7.61 11.19 44.65
N LEU A 3 7.85 9.95 45.03
CA LEU A 3 8.22 8.84 44.14
C LEU A 3 7.06 8.36 43.22
N ALA A 4 5.82 8.43 43.70
CA ALA A 4 4.64 8.00 42.94
C ALA A 4 4.33 8.96 41.75
N ALA A 5 4.61 10.25 41.92
CA ALA A 5 4.38 11.26 40.86
C ALA A 5 5.38 11.10 39.69
N TYR A 6 6.61 10.70 39.99
CA TYR A 6 7.64 10.46 38.93
C TYR A 6 7.34 9.20 38.10
N SER A 7 6.80 8.15 38.71
CA SER A 7 6.42 6.92 38.00
C SER A 7 5.30 7.14 36.98
N LEU A 8 4.32 7.97 37.32
CA LEU A 8 3.18 8.25 36.44
C LEU A 8 3.60 9.11 35.24
N SER A 9 4.49 10.08 35.45
CA SER A 9 5.01 10.96 34.39
C SER A 9 5.84 10.19 33.37
N LEU A 10 6.63 9.21 33.80
CA LEU A 10 7.44 8.36 32.92
C LEU A 10 6.56 7.46 32.04
N LEU A 11 5.49 6.92 32.57
CA LEU A 11 4.56 6.07 31.84
C LEU A 11 3.83 6.84 30.72
N VAL A 12 3.42 8.08 30.97
CA VAL A 12 2.77 8.94 29.97
C VAL A 12 3.73 9.30 28.83
N LEU A 13 4.99 9.56 29.13
CA LEU A 13 6.01 9.88 28.13
C LEU A 13 6.30 8.68 27.21
N THR A 14 6.37 7.47 27.76
CA THR A 14 6.63 6.28 26.97
C THR A 14 5.48 5.91 26.04
N THR A 15 4.23 6.06 26.48
CA THR A 15 3.05 5.82 25.64
C THR A 15 2.93 6.83 24.52
N SER A 16 3.25 8.11 24.77
CA SER A 16 3.25 9.17 23.75
C SER A 16 4.31 8.92 22.67
N ALA A 17 5.53 8.51 23.06
CA ALA A 17 6.59 8.21 22.12
C ALA A 17 6.23 6.99 21.23
N PHE A 18 5.61 5.96 21.80
CA PHE A 18 5.15 4.78 21.05
C PHE A 18 4.06 5.15 20.03
N ALA A 19 3.07 5.97 20.42
CA ALA A 19 2.00 6.43 19.52
C ALA A 19 2.54 7.29 18.36
N GLN A 20 3.53 8.16 18.60
CA GLN A 20 4.20 8.94 17.56
C GLN A 20 4.95 8.05 16.56
N SER A 21 5.69 7.05 17.06
CA SER A 21 6.41 6.08 16.23
C SER A 21 5.44 5.29 15.32
N GLN A 22 4.30 4.85 15.84
CA GLN A 22 3.26 4.17 15.05
C GLN A 22 2.67 5.10 13.99
N ALA A 23 2.38 6.36 14.34
CA ALA A 23 1.87 7.35 13.39
C ALA A 23 2.88 7.65 12.27
N GLU A 24 4.17 7.71 12.59
CA GLU A 24 5.24 7.87 11.58
C GLU A 24 5.32 6.68 10.64
N MET A 25 5.29 5.45 11.15
CA MET A 25 5.28 4.25 10.32
C MET A 25 4.06 4.19 9.40
N ASN A 26 2.90 4.58 9.88
CA ASN A 26 1.68 4.66 9.08
C ASN A 26 1.82 5.69 7.95
N ARG A 27 2.41 6.86 8.23
CA ARG A 27 2.66 7.88 7.20
C ARG A 27 3.67 7.42 6.16
N GLU A 28 4.74 6.76 6.57
CA GLU A 28 5.74 6.21 5.66
C GLU A 28 5.12 5.14 4.74
N ALA A 29 4.30 4.25 5.30
CA ALA A 29 3.61 3.25 4.50
C ALA A 29 2.67 3.87 3.47
N ALA A 30 1.93 4.92 3.85
CA ALA A 30 1.08 5.67 2.93
C ALA A 30 1.89 6.36 1.82
N ALA A 31 3.05 6.93 2.16
CA ALA A 31 3.95 7.57 1.19
C ALA A 31 4.56 6.55 0.23
N ASP A 32 4.96 5.39 0.72
CA ASP A 32 5.48 4.30 -0.10
C ASP A 32 4.42 3.79 -1.08
N PHE A 33 3.18 3.65 -0.62
CA PHE A 33 2.07 3.29 -1.50
C PHE A 33 1.84 4.35 -2.58
N ALA A 34 1.85 5.63 -2.23
CA ALA A 34 1.67 6.71 -3.20
C ALA A 34 2.74 6.67 -4.31
N LYS A 35 4.00 6.37 -3.97
CA LYS A 35 5.09 6.19 -4.94
C LYS A 35 4.86 4.98 -5.84
N ALA A 36 4.48 3.85 -5.26
CA ALA A 36 4.21 2.63 -6.02
C ALA A 36 3.02 2.83 -6.97
N ASP A 37 1.97 3.47 -6.52
CA ASP A 37 0.79 3.78 -7.33
C ASP A 37 1.12 4.71 -8.50
N ALA A 38 1.93 5.74 -8.27
CA ALA A 38 2.41 6.62 -9.34
C ALA A 38 3.26 5.85 -10.37
N ALA A 39 4.13 4.96 -9.92
CA ALA A 39 4.93 4.12 -10.82
C ALA A 39 4.06 3.15 -11.61
N LEU A 40 3.03 2.58 -11.00
CA LEU A 40 2.06 1.72 -11.67
C LEU A 40 1.32 2.48 -12.78
N ASN A 41 0.87 3.70 -12.51
CA ASN A 41 0.15 4.51 -13.49
C ASN A 41 1.02 4.84 -14.71
N LYS A 42 2.30 5.12 -14.51
CA LYS A 42 3.25 5.31 -15.62
C LYS A 42 3.41 4.03 -16.45
N MET A 43 3.54 2.89 -15.79
CA MET A 43 3.68 1.61 -16.47
C MET A 43 2.41 1.21 -17.21
N TYR A 44 1.25 1.44 -16.60
CA TYR A 44 -0.06 1.25 -17.23
C TYR A 44 -0.17 2.04 -18.55
N THR A 45 0.23 3.31 -18.54
CA THR A 45 0.21 4.16 -19.75
C THR A 45 1.10 3.59 -20.85
N LYS A 46 2.27 3.06 -20.50
CA LYS A 46 3.17 2.43 -21.48
C LYS A 46 2.58 1.16 -22.08
N VAL A 47 2.00 0.29 -21.25
CA VAL A 47 1.35 -0.94 -21.72
C VAL A 47 0.14 -0.60 -22.60
N LEU A 48 -0.67 0.36 -22.19
CA LEU A 48 -1.83 0.81 -22.95
C LEU A 48 -1.42 1.27 -24.35
N ALA A 49 -0.34 2.07 -24.46
CA ALA A 49 0.16 2.57 -25.74
C ALA A 49 0.69 1.46 -26.66
N ALA A 50 1.14 0.34 -26.10
CA ALA A 50 1.69 -0.79 -26.85
C ALA A 50 0.62 -1.77 -27.38
N LEU A 51 -0.64 -1.61 -26.98
CA LEU A 51 -1.74 -2.49 -27.35
C LEU A 51 -2.58 -1.91 -28.51
N ASP A 52 -3.21 -2.81 -29.27
CA ASP A 52 -4.25 -2.43 -30.23
C ASP A 52 -5.55 -2.03 -29.51
N ASP A 53 -6.57 -1.61 -30.28
CA ASP A 53 -7.82 -1.09 -29.71
C ASP A 53 -8.54 -2.12 -28.84
N GLU A 54 -8.56 -3.38 -29.24
CA GLU A 54 -9.18 -4.45 -28.47
C GLU A 54 -8.38 -4.74 -27.18
N GLY A 55 -7.06 -4.78 -27.27
CA GLY A 55 -6.18 -4.95 -26.10
C GLY A 55 -6.33 -3.80 -25.11
N LYS A 56 -6.43 -2.56 -25.58
CA LYS A 56 -6.68 -1.39 -24.73
C LYS A 56 -7.98 -1.51 -23.94
N LYS A 57 -9.06 -1.94 -24.58
CA LYS A 57 -10.35 -2.17 -23.91
C LYS A 57 -10.23 -3.23 -22.81
N LYS A 58 -9.58 -4.35 -23.11
CA LYS A 58 -9.37 -5.44 -22.16
C LYS A 58 -8.48 -5.03 -21.00
N LEU A 59 -7.41 -4.29 -21.25
CA LEU A 59 -6.54 -3.77 -20.20
C LEU A 59 -7.29 -2.84 -19.25
N LYS A 60 -8.10 -1.94 -19.76
CA LYS A 60 -8.91 -1.03 -18.93
C LYS A 60 -9.83 -1.80 -17.98
N VAL A 61 -10.51 -2.82 -18.48
CA VAL A 61 -11.40 -3.66 -17.66
C VAL A 61 -10.60 -4.44 -16.60
N ALA A 62 -9.50 -5.08 -17.02
CA ALA A 62 -8.65 -5.84 -16.12
C ALA A 62 -8.04 -4.97 -15.02
N GLN A 63 -7.57 -3.78 -15.37
CA GLN A 63 -6.94 -2.88 -14.40
C GLN A 63 -7.95 -2.35 -13.37
N ARG A 64 -9.17 -2.02 -13.78
CA ARG A 64 -10.23 -1.62 -12.85
C ARG A 64 -10.56 -2.74 -11.86
N ALA A 65 -10.72 -3.96 -12.34
CA ALA A 65 -10.96 -5.12 -11.51
C ALA A 65 -9.79 -5.39 -10.56
N TRP A 66 -8.57 -5.24 -11.05
CA TRP A 66 -7.37 -5.43 -10.24
C TRP A 66 -7.26 -4.40 -9.11
N VAL A 67 -7.55 -3.13 -9.35
CA VAL A 67 -7.54 -2.09 -8.30
C VAL A 67 -8.54 -2.42 -7.19
N VAL A 68 -9.75 -2.85 -7.56
CA VAL A 68 -10.75 -3.29 -6.58
C VAL A 68 -10.25 -4.49 -5.76
N PHE A 69 -9.68 -5.48 -6.43
CA PHE A 69 -9.08 -6.64 -5.76
C PHE A 69 -7.96 -6.23 -4.80
N ARG A 70 -7.01 -5.40 -5.27
CA ARG A 70 -5.89 -4.92 -4.45
C ARG A 70 -6.37 -4.30 -3.14
N ASP A 71 -7.31 -3.38 -3.23
CA ASP A 71 -7.78 -2.63 -2.06
C ASP A 71 -8.60 -3.54 -1.12
N ALA A 72 -9.40 -4.45 -1.66
CA ALA A 72 -10.15 -5.43 -0.87
C ALA A 72 -9.22 -6.43 -0.17
N GLU A 73 -8.19 -6.92 -0.86
CA GLU A 73 -7.19 -7.82 -0.28
C GLU A 73 -6.40 -7.14 0.84
N ALA A 74 -6.02 -5.88 0.66
CA ALA A 74 -5.35 -5.10 1.68
C ALA A 74 -6.24 -4.89 2.92
N ASP A 75 -7.52 -4.65 2.70
CA ASP A 75 -8.50 -4.52 3.78
C ASP A 75 -8.65 -5.82 4.57
N LEU A 76 -8.73 -6.94 3.86
CA LEU A 76 -8.78 -8.28 4.47
C LEU A 76 -7.53 -8.56 5.31
N GLN A 77 -6.34 -8.27 4.80
CA GLN A 77 -5.09 -8.47 5.54
C GLN A 77 -5.02 -7.59 6.79
N ALA A 78 -5.38 -6.32 6.68
CA ALA A 78 -5.42 -5.41 7.82
C ALA A 78 -6.40 -5.88 8.89
N ASP A 79 -7.57 -6.39 8.50
CA ASP A 79 -8.57 -6.92 9.42
C ASP A 79 -8.06 -8.20 10.10
N SER A 80 -7.47 -9.13 9.36
CA SER A 80 -7.01 -10.40 9.92
C SER A 80 -5.83 -10.26 10.88
N GLU A 81 -4.95 -9.28 10.66
CA GLU A 81 -3.74 -9.10 11.46
C GLU A 81 -3.89 -8.05 12.57
N ALA A 82 -4.73 -7.04 12.40
CA ALA A 82 -4.79 -5.88 13.29
C ALA A 82 -6.17 -5.24 13.41
N ARG A 83 -7.23 -6.05 13.44
CA ARG A 83 -8.61 -5.56 13.52
C ARG A 83 -8.78 -4.49 14.60
N GLY A 84 -9.15 -3.27 14.18
CA GLY A 84 -9.37 -2.13 15.06
C GLY A 84 -8.12 -1.61 15.76
N GLY A 85 -6.93 -2.09 15.42
CA GLY A 85 -5.66 -1.68 16.01
C GLY A 85 -4.97 -0.55 15.25
N SER A 86 -4.01 0.10 15.91
CA SER A 86 -3.23 1.21 15.35
C SER A 86 -2.30 0.79 14.21
N MET A 87 -2.01 -0.51 14.08
CA MET A 87 -1.21 -1.07 12.99
C MET A 87 -2.02 -1.34 11.71
N ALA A 88 -3.35 -1.31 11.76
CA ALA A 88 -4.17 -1.61 10.60
C ALA A 88 -3.84 -0.75 9.36
N PRO A 89 -3.64 0.57 9.47
CA PRO A 89 -3.23 1.39 8.31
C PRO A 89 -1.87 0.98 7.72
N LEU A 90 -0.90 0.61 8.57
CA LEU A 90 0.41 0.13 8.13
C LEU A 90 0.30 -1.14 7.29
N ILE A 91 -0.49 -2.11 7.75
CA ILE A 91 -0.71 -3.38 7.06
C ILE A 91 -1.48 -3.15 5.76
N TYR A 92 -2.50 -2.32 5.78
CA TYR A 92 -3.29 -1.96 4.60
C TYR A 92 -2.42 -1.36 3.49
N ASP A 93 -1.67 -0.31 3.80
CA ASP A 93 -0.80 0.35 2.82
C ASP A 93 0.38 -0.52 2.40
N GLY A 94 0.96 -1.28 3.32
CA GLY A 94 2.02 -2.23 3.01
C GLY A 94 1.57 -3.32 2.03
N THR A 95 0.39 -3.87 2.22
CA THR A 95 -0.21 -4.87 1.32
C THR A 95 -0.48 -4.27 -0.06
N ARG A 96 -1.05 -3.07 -0.11
CA ARG A 96 -1.27 -2.36 -1.38
C ARG A 96 0.03 -2.13 -2.14
N THR A 97 1.09 -1.74 -1.43
CA THR A 97 2.42 -1.52 -2.02
C THR A 97 2.98 -2.80 -2.62
N THR A 98 2.91 -3.90 -1.88
CA THR A 98 3.38 -5.21 -2.37
C THR A 98 2.64 -5.63 -3.63
N LEU A 99 1.32 -5.61 -3.62
CA LEU A 99 0.50 -5.97 -4.77
C LEU A 99 0.73 -5.05 -5.97
N THR A 100 0.91 -3.75 -5.72
CA THR A 100 1.19 -2.77 -6.77
C THR A 100 2.55 -3.04 -7.43
N ASN A 101 3.58 -3.35 -6.65
CA ASN A 101 4.89 -3.71 -7.18
C ASN A 101 4.85 -5.01 -8.01
N GLU A 102 4.07 -5.99 -7.59
CA GLU A 102 3.83 -7.22 -8.37
C GLU A 102 3.14 -6.91 -9.71
N ARG A 103 2.16 -6.00 -9.69
CA ARG A 103 1.46 -5.57 -10.92
C ARG A 103 2.39 -4.85 -11.88
N ILE A 104 3.27 -3.97 -11.38
CA ILE A 104 4.30 -3.30 -12.17
C ILE A 104 5.20 -4.33 -12.85
N LYS A 105 5.62 -5.35 -12.12
CA LYS A 105 6.44 -6.44 -12.67
C LYS A 105 5.70 -7.17 -13.80
N ALA A 106 4.42 -7.48 -13.61
CA ALA A 106 3.61 -8.11 -14.65
C ALA A 106 3.50 -7.22 -15.90
N PHE A 107 3.33 -5.92 -15.74
CA PHE A 107 3.29 -4.98 -16.85
C PHE A 107 4.63 -4.91 -17.59
N LYS A 108 5.75 -4.93 -16.88
CA LYS A 108 7.08 -4.98 -17.51
C LYS A 108 7.24 -6.23 -18.37
N GLU A 109 6.77 -7.38 -17.90
CA GLU A 109 6.81 -8.63 -18.69
C GLU A 109 5.90 -8.54 -19.92
N MET A 110 4.72 -7.94 -19.82
CA MET A 110 3.85 -7.68 -20.98
C MET A 110 4.55 -6.83 -22.04
N LEU A 111 5.23 -5.77 -21.64
CA LEU A 111 5.99 -4.91 -22.57
C LEU A 111 7.11 -5.68 -23.26
N LYS A 112 7.87 -6.49 -22.54
CA LYS A 112 8.90 -7.35 -23.13
C LYS A 112 8.33 -8.29 -24.20
N ASN A 113 7.19 -8.88 -23.92
CA ASN A 113 6.55 -9.82 -24.83
C ASN A 113 5.98 -9.13 -26.08
N SER A 114 5.57 -7.88 -25.98
CA SER A 114 5.06 -7.09 -27.12
C SER A 114 6.16 -6.63 -28.05
N GLU A 115 7.42 -6.59 -27.60
CA GLU A 115 8.59 -6.22 -28.43
C GLU A 115 9.17 -7.40 -29.25
N ARG A 116 8.67 -8.61 -29.04
CA ARG A 116 9.08 -9.83 -29.78
C ARG A 116 8.17 -10.07 -30.98
#